data_5b11f8bd2effbf13825417a0ba8adf6a
#
_entry.id   5b11f8bd2effbf13825417a0ba8adf6a
#
_cell.length_a   1.000
_cell.length_b   1.000
_cell.length_c   1.000
_cell.angle_alpha   90.00
_cell.angle_beta   90.00
_cell.angle_gamma   90.00
#
_symmetry.space_group_name_H-M   'P 1'
#
loop_
_entity.id
_entity.type
_entity.pdbx_description
1 polymer ?
#
loop_
_entity_poly.entity_id
_entity_poly.type
_entity_poly.pdbx_seq_one_letter_code
_entity_poly.pdbx_strand_id
1 'polypeptide(L)'
;GPPGTGKTSIASAISGSTKVSFRQLNAATDTKKDLQIVAEEAKMSGSVILLLDEIHRLDKTKQDFLLPHLENGRIILVGATTENPYISINPAIRSRTQIFELKPLSPEDIIKALVNAIEDEERGLGKLNLNVTEEALNHFASSTNGDVRSALNALELAAKSTEPSVDGLIHITIQIAEECIQRKALSYDKDGDQHYDVISALQKSIRGSDVNAALHYAARLMEAGDLTSLMRRLLVIAYEDIGLGNPQGAARAVSAVQAAERLGLPEARIPLANAIIELALSPKSNTAIRSIDSALSDVRKGRAISIPDHLKDAHYSGAQKLGRGVGYKY
;
A
#
# COMPACT_ATOMS: atom_id res chain seq x y z
N GLY A 1 -2.16 -1.38 -9.91
CA GLY A 1 -1.68 0.00 -10.22
C GLY A 1 -2.28 1.03 -9.26
N PRO A 2 -1.66 2.24 -9.11
CA PRO A 2 -2.10 3.27 -8.16
C PRO A 2 -3.57 3.70 -8.33
N PRO A 3 -4.19 4.35 -7.32
CA PRO A 3 -5.52 4.93 -7.46
C PRO A 3 -5.55 6.02 -8.54
N GLY A 4 -6.72 6.29 -9.12
CA GLY A 4 -6.89 7.38 -10.08
C GLY A 4 -6.16 7.24 -11.41
N THR A 5 -5.66 6.05 -11.78
CA THR A 5 -4.97 5.79 -13.06
C THR A 5 -5.88 5.29 -14.18
N GLY A 6 -7.21 5.36 -14.00
CA GLY A 6 -8.19 5.02 -15.04
C GLY A 6 -8.53 3.53 -15.17
N LYS A 7 -8.24 2.66 -14.18
CA LYS A 7 -8.54 1.22 -14.23
C LYS A 7 -9.97 0.92 -14.63
N THR A 8 -10.93 1.50 -13.94
CA THR A 8 -12.36 1.32 -14.20
C THR A 8 -12.79 1.93 -15.53
N SER A 9 -12.22 3.09 -15.89
CA SER A 9 -12.51 3.77 -17.16
C SER A 9 -12.04 2.97 -18.38
N ILE A 10 -10.85 2.36 -18.29
CA ILE A 10 -10.32 1.48 -19.35
C ILE A 10 -11.23 0.24 -19.52
N ALA A 11 -11.65 -0.39 -18.42
CA ALA A 11 -12.57 -1.52 -18.47
C ALA A 11 -13.90 -1.16 -19.10
N SER A 12 -14.48 0.00 -18.77
CA SER A 12 -15.69 0.52 -19.37
C SER A 12 -15.52 0.82 -20.87
N ALA A 13 -14.38 1.38 -21.28
CA ALA A 13 -14.09 1.63 -22.70
C ALA A 13 -13.96 0.32 -23.50
N ILE A 14 -13.32 -0.70 -22.94
CA ILE A 14 -13.25 -2.04 -23.55
C ILE A 14 -14.66 -2.60 -23.75
N SER A 15 -15.54 -2.47 -22.76
CA SER A 15 -16.92 -2.96 -22.88
C SER A 15 -17.70 -2.23 -23.96
N GLY A 16 -17.55 -0.91 -24.07
CA GLY A 16 -18.21 -0.10 -25.11
C GLY A 16 -17.76 -0.43 -26.54
N SER A 17 -16.55 -0.99 -26.70
CA SER A 17 -16.01 -1.42 -28.00
C SER A 17 -16.41 -2.85 -28.38
N THR A 18 -17.05 -3.60 -27.50
CA THR A 18 -17.49 -4.98 -27.72
C THR A 18 -19.00 -5.09 -27.68
N LYS A 19 -19.57 -6.13 -28.34
CA LYS A 19 -21.00 -6.45 -28.25
C LYS A 19 -21.32 -7.40 -27.08
N VAL A 20 -20.40 -7.60 -26.17
CA VAL A 20 -20.52 -8.51 -25.02
C VAL A 20 -21.18 -7.76 -23.86
N SER A 21 -22.11 -8.39 -23.16
CA SER A 21 -22.71 -7.84 -21.94
C SER A 21 -21.65 -7.48 -20.92
N PHE A 22 -21.80 -6.31 -20.27
CA PHE A 22 -20.85 -5.81 -19.26
C PHE A 22 -21.54 -5.69 -17.90
N ARG A 23 -20.85 -6.19 -16.87
CA ARG A 23 -21.27 -6.05 -15.49
C ARG A 23 -20.11 -5.56 -14.65
N GLN A 24 -20.41 -4.69 -13.70
CA GLN A 24 -19.45 -4.18 -12.73
C GLN A 24 -19.90 -4.56 -11.33
N LEU A 25 -19.01 -5.18 -10.58
CA LEU A 25 -19.17 -5.52 -9.16
C LEU A 25 -17.94 -5.06 -8.37
N ASN A 26 -18.11 -4.90 -7.06
CA ASN A 26 -17.04 -4.61 -6.12
C ASN A 26 -16.85 -5.81 -5.18
N ALA A 27 -15.66 -6.36 -5.13
CA ALA A 27 -15.37 -7.56 -4.34
C ALA A 27 -15.58 -7.37 -2.83
N ALA A 28 -15.48 -6.12 -2.33
CA ALA A 28 -15.66 -5.81 -0.92
C ALA A 28 -17.14 -5.72 -0.50
N THR A 29 -18.02 -5.21 -1.36
CA THR A 29 -19.42 -4.90 -1.04
C THR A 29 -20.41 -5.88 -1.60
N ASP A 30 -20.15 -6.42 -2.80
CA ASP A 30 -21.10 -7.27 -3.50
C ASP A 30 -21.04 -8.73 -3.03
N THR A 31 -22.16 -9.39 -3.07
CA THR A 31 -22.35 -10.71 -2.49
C THR A 31 -22.12 -11.83 -3.51
N LYS A 32 -22.07 -13.09 -3.04
CA LYS A 32 -22.06 -14.26 -3.92
C LYS A 32 -23.31 -14.33 -4.80
N LYS A 33 -24.46 -13.81 -4.34
CA LYS A 33 -25.70 -13.79 -5.13
C LYS A 33 -25.56 -12.90 -6.37
N ASP A 34 -24.88 -11.77 -6.24
CA ASP A 34 -24.64 -10.86 -7.36
C ASP A 34 -23.76 -11.53 -8.42
N LEU A 35 -22.74 -12.29 -8.01
CA LEU A 35 -21.94 -13.11 -8.92
C LEU A 35 -22.76 -14.24 -9.58
N GLN A 36 -23.74 -14.82 -8.89
CA GLN A 36 -24.64 -15.82 -9.45
C GLN A 36 -25.51 -15.23 -10.56
N ILE A 37 -26.03 -14.01 -10.36
CA ILE A 37 -26.80 -13.30 -11.39
C ILE A 37 -25.96 -13.10 -12.66
N VAL A 38 -24.71 -12.65 -12.51
CA VAL A 38 -23.78 -12.50 -13.65
C VAL A 38 -23.52 -13.84 -14.35
N ALA A 39 -23.34 -14.91 -13.60
CA ALA A 39 -23.10 -16.24 -14.16
C ALA A 39 -24.34 -16.78 -14.92
N GLU A 40 -25.55 -16.47 -14.45
CA GLU A 40 -26.80 -16.83 -15.12
C GLU A 40 -26.98 -16.03 -16.41
N GLU A 41 -26.73 -14.72 -16.37
CA GLU A 41 -26.71 -13.88 -17.56
C GLU A 41 -25.72 -14.41 -18.61
N ALA A 42 -24.52 -14.79 -18.18
CA ALA A 42 -23.50 -15.37 -19.05
C ALA A 42 -23.95 -16.71 -19.72
N LYS A 43 -24.75 -17.50 -19.02
CA LYS A 43 -25.37 -18.72 -19.62
C LYS A 43 -26.37 -18.38 -20.72
N MET A 44 -27.13 -17.31 -20.57
CA MET A 44 -28.15 -16.91 -21.52
C MET A 44 -27.59 -16.16 -22.74
N SER A 45 -26.59 -15.28 -22.50
CA SER A 45 -25.98 -14.42 -23.53
C SER A 45 -24.74 -15.02 -24.20
N GLY A 46 -24.25 -16.17 -23.69
CA GLY A 46 -23.00 -16.82 -24.13
C GLY A 46 -21.77 -16.39 -23.37
N SER A 47 -21.58 -15.09 -23.14
CA SER A 47 -20.47 -14.56 -22.33
C SER A 47 -20.78 -13.17 -21.76
N VAL A 48 -20.15 -12.85 -20.62
CA VAL A 48 -20.23 -11.54 -19.94
C VAL A 48 -18.83 -11.07 -19.58
N ILE A 49 -18.55 -9.79 -19.82
CA ILE A 49 -17.36 -9.13 -19.25
C ILE A 49 -17.72 -8.67 -17.85
N LEU A 50 -17.05 -9.22 -16.85
CA LEU A 50 -17.18 -8.83 -15.45
C LEU A 50 -16.00 -7.98 -15.03
N LEU A 51 -16.23 -6.68 -14.80
CA LEU A 51 -15.30 -5.85 -14.05
C LEU A 51 -15.52 -6.09 -12.56
N LEU A 52 -14.47 -6.57 -11.90
CA LEU A 52 -14.47 -6.77 -10.46
C LEU A 52 -13.49 -5.80 -9.82
N ASP A 53 -14.02 -4.74 -9.21
CA ASP A 53 -13.21 -3.75 -8.51
C ASP A 53 -12.78 -4.30 -7.14
N GLU A 54 -11.61 -3.84 -6.64
CA GLU A 54 -11.00 -4.29 -5.39
C GLU A 54 -10.86 -5.83 -5.31
N ILE A 55 -10.48 -6.47 -6.42
CA ILE A 55 -10.45 -7.95 -6.56
C ILE A 55 -9.64 -8.66 -5.46
N HIS A 56 -8.68 -7.98 -4.82
CA HIS A 56 -7.90 -8.50 -3.70
C HIS A 56 -8.75 -8.79 -2.45
N ARG A 57 -9.95 -8.20 -2.35
CA ARG A 57 -10.91 -8.44 -1.26
C ARG A 57 -11.88 -9.60 -1.53
N LEU A 58 -11.67 -10.33 -2.62
CA LEU A 58 -12.50 -11.47 -2.98
C LEU A 58 -12.25 -12.64 -2.01
N ASP A 59 -13.26 -13.03 -1.25
CA ASP A 59 -13.18 -14.17 -0.34
C ASP A 59 -13.07 -15.52 -1.09
N LYS A 60 -12.62 -16.57 -0.39
CA LYS A 60 -12.39 -17.88 -0.97
C LYS A 60 -13.66 -18.47 -1.62
N THR A 61 -14.82 -18.26 -1.00
CA THR A 61 -16.09 -18.80 -1.49
C THR A 61 -16.51 -18.20 -2.83
N LYS A 62 -16.29 -16.88 -2.99
CA LYS A 62 -16.53 -16.17 -4.25
C LYS A 62 -15.51 -16.57 -5.32
N GLN A 63 -14.25 -16.77 -4.91
CA GLN A 63 -13.19 -17.24 -5.82
C GLN A 63 -13.49 -18.63 -6.38
N ASP A 64 -13.81 -19.59 -5.51
CA ASP A 64 -14.15 -20.96 -5.90
C ASP A 64 -15.39 -21.01 -6.82
N PHE A 65 -16.33 -20.09 -6.62
CA PHE A 65 -17.50 -19.94 -7.51
C PHE A 65 -17.12 -19.41 -8.90
N LEU A 66 -16.19 -18.45 -8.99
CA LEU A 66 -15.80 -17.84 -10.27
C LEU A 66 -14.96 -18.76 -11.15
N LEU A 67 -14.10 -19.59 -10.57
CA LEU A 67 -13.12 -20.38 -11.30
C LEU A 67 -13.71 -21.21 -12.46
N PRO A 68 -14.81 -21.99 -12.30
CA PRO A 68 -15.40 -22.76 -13.39
C PRO A 68 -15.92 -21.87 -14.54
N HIS A 69 -16.40 -20.65 -14.23
CA HIS A 69 -16.89 -19.71 -15.21
C HIS A 69 -15.79 -19.01 -16.00
N LEU A 70 -14.61 -18.84 -15.38
CA LEU A 70 -13.40 -18.36 -16.07
C LEU A 70 -12.83 -19.44 -17.00
N GLU A 71 -12.81 -20.69 -16.56
CA GLU A 71 -12.30 -21.81 -17.32
C GLU A 71 -13.10 -22.10 -18.60
N ASN A 72 -14.39 -21.98 -18.52
CA ASN A 72 -15.28 -22.23 -19.68
C ASN A 72 -15.53 -20.99 -20.54
N GLY A 73 -14.88 -19.84 -20.26
CA GLY A 73 -14.99 -18.61 -21.02
C GLY A 73 -16.32 -17.88 -20.93
N ARG A 74 -17.25 -18.29 -20.04
CA ARG A 74 -18.53 -17.61 -19.83
C ARG A 74 -18.37 -16.26 -19.16
N ILE A 75 -17.43 -16.13 -18.25
CA ILE A 75 -17.08 -14.86 -17.62
C ILE A 75 -15.68 -14.47 -18.08
N ILE A 76 -15.57 -13.31 -18.72
CA ILE A 76 -14.32 -12.65 -19.04
C ILE A 76 -14.03 -11.67 -17.91
N LEU A 77 -13.10 -12.03 -17.03
CA LEU A 77 -12.81 -11.26 -15.83
C LEU A 77 -11.83 -10.12 -16.13
N VAL A 78 -12.22 -8.91 -15.75
CA VAL A 78 -11.34 -7.74 -15.65
C VAL A 78 -11.24 -7.38 -14.18
N GLY A 79 -10.18 -7.80 -13.51
CA GLY A 79 -9.93 -7.49 -12.09
C GLY A 79 -9.16 -6.18 -11.93
N ALA A 80 -9.69 -5.25 -11.14
CA ALA A 80 -8.98 -4.03 -10.76
C ALA A 80 -8.52 -4.11 -9.30
N THR A 81 -7.28 -3.70 -9.04
CA THR A 81 -6.72 -3.63 -7.68
C THR A 81 -5.67 -2.53 -7.57
N THR A 82 -5.56 -1.95 -6.40
CA THR A 82 -4.46 -1.05 -6.02
C THR A 82 -3.27 -1.81 -5.44
N GLU A 83 -3.48 -3.03 -4.95
CA GLU A 83 -2.45 -3.86 -4.32
C GLU A 83 -1.60 -4.63 -5.34
N ASN A 84 -0.49 -5.20 -4.85
CA ASN A 84 0.37 -6.07 -5.66
C ASN A 84 -0.36 -7.40 -5.97
N PRO A 85 -0.73 -7.67 -7.24
CA PRO A 85 -1.52 -8.83 -7.59
C PRO A 85 -0.79 -10.17 -7.37
N TYR A 86 0.54 -10.15 -7.30
CA TYR A 86 1.32 -11.36 -7.02
C TYR A 86 1.21 -11.83 -5.57
N ILE A 87 0.88 -10.91 -4.65
CA ILE A 87 0.73 -11.17 -3.21
C ILE A 87 -0.74 -11.35 -2.85
N SER A 88 -1.61 -10.46 -3.35
CA SER A 88 -2.99 -10.32 -2.87
C SER A 88 -4.03 -11.12 -3.64
N ILE A 89 -3.70 -11.62 -4.86
CA ILE A 89 -4.65 -12.39 -5.68
C ILE A 89 -4.32 -13.88 -5.64
N ASN A 90 -5.36 -14.69 -5.45
CA ASN A 90 -5.24 -16.15 -5.44
C ASN A 90 -4.52 -16.66 -6.72
N PRO A 91 -3.53 -17.54 -6.56
CA PRO A 91 -2.81 -18.14 -7.69
C PRO A 91 -3.70 -18.79 -8.74
N ALA A 92 -4.85 -19.37 -8.37
CA ALA A 92 -5.78 -20.00 -9.30
C ALA A 92 -6.47 -18.99 -10.23
N ILE A 93 -6.84 -17.80 -9.74
CA ILE A 93 -7.36 -16.71 -10.58
C ILE A 93 -6.23 -16.11 -11.41
N ARG A 94 -5.08 -15.86 -10.78
CA ARG A 94 -3.92 -15.25 -11.44
C ARG A 94 -3.41 -16.08 -12.62
N SER A 95 -3.42 -17.43 -12.52
CA SER A 95 -3.00 -18.31 -13.63
C SER A 95 -3.93 -18.27 -14.85
N ARG A 96 -5.14 -17.73 -14.70
CA ARG A 96 -6.16 -17.62 -15.74
C ARG A 96 -6.38 -16.18 -16.22
N THR A 97 -5.56 -15.25 -15.76
CA THR A 97 -5.63 -13.81 -16.08
C THR A 97 -4.26 -13.29 -16.49
N GLN A 98 -4.26 -12.25 -17.32
CA GLN A 98 -3.05 -11.51 -17.64
C GLN A 98 -2.96 -10.26 -16.78
N ILE A 99 -1.78 -9.97 -16.23
CA ILE A 99 -1.55 -8.81 -15.38
C ILE A 99 -1.05 -7.66 -16.23
N PHE A 100 -1.74 -6.52 -16.14
CA PHE A 100 -1.33 -5.24 -16.71
C PHE A 100 -1.07 -4.24 -15.59
N GLU A 101 0.14 -3.72 -15.54
CA GLU A 101 0.50 -2.68 -14.58
C GLU A 101 0.21 -1.30 -15.17
N LEU A 102 -0.65 -0.54 -14.50
CA LEU A 102 -0.86 0.87 -14.82
C LEU A 102 0.08 1.71 -13.94
N LYS A 103 0.83 2.59 -14.60
CA LYS A 103 1.72 3.55 -13.94
C LYS A 103 0.94 4.80 -13.52
N PRO A 104 1.44 5.57 -12.53
CA PRO A 104 0.93 6.91 -12.28
C PRO A 104 0.91 7.73 -13.56
N LEU A 105 -0.09 8.58 -13.72
CA LEU A 105 -0.14 9.50 -14.87
C LEU A 105 0.95 10.56 -14.75
N SER A 106 1.46 11.01 -15.88
CA SER A 106 2.40 12.14 -15.91
C SER A 106 1.66 13.46 -15.59
N PRO A 107 2.34 14.49 -15.08
CA PRO A 107 1.73 15.80 -14.88
C PRO A 107 1.07 16.35 -16.15
N GLU A 108 1.68 16.14 -17.32
CA GLU A 108 1.16 16.57 -18.61
C GLU A 108 -0.16 15.88 -18.96
N ASP A 109 -0.30 14.58 -18.65
CA ASP A 109 -1.54 13.83 -18.90
C ASP A 109 -2.64 14.25 -17.93
N ILE A 110 -2.29 14.59 -16.69
CA ILE A 110 -3.24 15.14 -15.72
C ILE A 110 -3.72 16.52 -16.18
N ILE A 111 -2.83 17.41 -16.64
CA ILE A 111 -3.20 18.73 -17.17
C ILE A 111 -4.18 18.59 -18.34
N LYS A 112 -3.94 17.66 -19.27
CA LYS A 112 -4.87 17.40 -20.38
C LYS A 112 -6.26 16.99 -19.84
N ALA A 113 -6.31 16.13 -18.81
CA ALA A 113 -7.57 15.71 -18.22
C ALA A 113 -8.29 16.87 -17.51
N LEU A 114 -7.56 17.76 -16.84
CA LEU A 114 -8.11 18.96 -16.20
C LEU A 114 -8.66 19.94 -17.24
N VAL A 115 -7.91 20.22 -18.33
CA VAL A 115 -8.36 21.06 -19.43
C VAL A 115 -9.63 20.52 -20.07
N ASN A 116 -9.66 19.23 -20.39
CA ASN A 116 -10.86 18.57 -20.92
C ASN A 116 -12.06 18.73 -19.97
N ALA A 117 -11.85 18.61 -18.65
CA ALA A 117 -12.92 18.79 -17.67
C ALA A 117 -13.41 20.26 -17.57
N ILE A 118 -12.53 21.25 -17.79
CA ILE A 118 -12.87 22.66 -17.82
C ILE A 118 -13.71 22.99 -19.06
N GLU A 119 -13.40 22.35 -20.20
CA GLU A 119 -14.07 22.62 -21.50
C GLU A 119 -15.36 21.82 -21.71
N ASP A 120 -15.52 20.67 -21.06
CA ASP A 120 -16.69 19.78 -21.25
C ASP A 120 -17.93 20.37 -20.57
N GLU A 121 -18.91 20.84 -21.38
CA GLU A 121 -20.17 21.40 -20.88
C GLU A 121 -21.19 20.35 -20.41
N GLU A 122 -21.05 19.10 -20.88
CA GLU A 122 -22.02 18.05 -20.57
C GLU A 122 -21.67 17.29 -19.28
N ARG A 123 -20.40 16.91 -19.13
CA ARG A 123 -19.91 16.05 -18.05
C ARG A 123 -18.85 16.71 -17.18
N GLY A 124 -18.36 17.89 -17.57
CA GLY A 124 -17.34 18.63 -16.90
C GLY A 124 -17.83 19.92 -16.23
N LEU A 125 -16.98 20.91 -16.21
CA LEU A 125 -17.17 22.21 -15.56
C LEU A 125 -17.41 23.34 -16.57
N GLY A 126 -17.56 23.05 -17.87
CA GLY A 126 -17.63 24.03 -18.95
C GLY A 126 -18.74 25.07 -18.79
N LYS A 127 -19.80 24.77 -18.03
CA LYS A 127 -20.87 25.73 -17.72
C LYS A 127 -20.51 26.77 -16.65
N LEU A 128 -19.39 26.63 -15.96
CA LEU A 128 -19.03 27.48 -14.83
C LEU A 128 -18.14 28.66 -15.18
N ASN A 129 -17.86 28.94 -16.45
CA ASN A 129 -17.02 30.06 -16.89
C ASN A 129 -15.71 30.16 -16.08
N LEU A 130 -14.91 29.10 -16.05
CA LEU A 130 -13.68 29.03 -15.27
C LEU A 130 -12.53 29.74 -16.01
N ASN A 131 -11.75 30.51 -15.25
CA ASN A 131 -10.44 31.02 -15.66
C ASN A 131 -9.39 30.46 -14.69
N VAL A 132 -8.72 29.37 -15.09
CA VAL A 132 -7.73 28.68 -14.26
C VAL A 132 -6.35 29.06 -14.75
N THR A 133 -5.49 29.58 -13.85
CA THR A 133 -4.12 29.96 -14.22
C THR A 133 -3.26 28.73 -14.52
N GLU A 134 -2.24 28.90 -15.34
CA GLU A 134 -1.29 27.82 -15.70
C GLU A 134 -0.58 27.28 -14.46
N GLU A 135 -0.21 28.16 -13.52
CA GLU A 135 0.40 27.78 -12.24
C GLU A 135 -0.54 26.92 -11.40
N ALA A 136 -1.83 27.21 -11.37
CA ALA A 136 -2.84 26.42 -10.65
C ALA A 136 -2.99 25.01 -11.30
N LEU A 137 -3.06 24.94 -12.64
CA LEU A 137 -3.11 23.65 -13.34
C LEU A 137 -1.88 22.79 -13.06
N ASN A 138 -0.69 23.39 -13.14
CA ASN A 138 0.57 22.72 -12.83
C ASN A 138 0.62 22.25 -11.37
N HIS A 139 0.08 23.04 -10.44
CA HIS A 139 0.01 22.67 -9.03
C HIS A 139 -0.93 21.48 -8.81
N PHE A 140 -2.15 21.50 -9.37
CA PHE A 140 -3.08 20.37 -9.31
C PHE A 140 -2.44 19.09 -9.86
N ALA A 141 -1.72 19.17 -10.98
CA ALA A 141 -1.11 18.02 -11.63
C ALA A 141 0.07 17.44 -10.83
N SER A 142 0.97 18.31 -10.34
CA SER A 142 2.19 17.88 -9.65
C SER A 142 1.92 17.36 -8.23
N SER A 143 0.94 17.94 -7.53
CA SER A 143 0.65 17.62 -6.12
C SER A 143 -0.21 16.37 -5.93
N THR A 144 -0.70 15.75 -7.01
CA THR A 144 -1.58 14.56 -6.91
C THR A 144 -0.88 13.24 -7.21
N ASN A 145 0.44 13.25 -7.43
CA ASN A 145 1.27 12.05 -7.61
C ASN A 145 0.73 11.05 -8.67
N GLY A 146 0.17 11.56 -9.77
CA GLY A 146 -0.34 10.74 -10.86
C GLY A 146 -1.79 10.23 -10.66
N ASP A 147 -2.50 10.71 -9.63
CA ASP A 147 -3.92 10.42 -9.39
C ASP A 147 -4.83 11.50 -10.02
N VAL A 148 -5.33 11.24 -11.24
CA VAL A 148 -6.22 12.18 -11.94
C VAL A 148 -7.56 12.40 -11.21
N ARG A 149 -8.07 11.41 -10.48
CA ARG A 149 -9.32 11.57 -9.71
C ARG A 149 -9.13 12.61 -8.61
N SER A 150 -7.97 12.59 -7.96
CA SER A 150 -7.60 13.58 -6.95
C SER A 150 -7.46 14.98 -7.54
N ALA A 151 -6.86 15.10 -8.71
CA ALA A 151 -6.71 16.38 -9.40
C ALA A 151 -8.07 16.96 -9.83
N LEU A 152 -8.92 16.15 -10.45
CA LEU A 152 -10.27 16.55 -10.86
C LEU A 152 -11.15 16.97 -9.67
N ASN A 153 -11.11 16.23 -8.57
CA ASN A 153 -11.86 16.59 -7.39
C ASN A 153 -11.35 17.88 -6.72
N ALA A 154 -10.03 18.14 -6.75
CA ALA A 154 -9.47 19.38 -6.24
C ALA A 154 -9.88 20.58 -7.12
N LEU A 155 -9.86 20.41 -8.45
CA LEU A 155 -10.36 21.40 -9.40
C LEU A 155 -11.86 21.68 -9.20
N GLU A 156 -12.68 20.63 -9.06
CA GLU A 156 -14.12 20.77 -8.81
C GLU A 156 -14.40 21.50 -7.48
N LEU A 157 -13.64 21.17 -6.42
CA LEU A 157 -13.73 21.87 -5.15
C LEU A 157 -13.39 23.34 -5.31
N ALA A 158 -12.29 23.67 -6.00
CA ALA A 158 -11.88 25.05 -6.26
C ALA A 158 -12.97 25.81 -7.04
N ALA A 159 -13.52 25.19 -8.09
CA ALA A 159 -14.58 25.80 -8.91
C ALA A 159 -15.87 26.07 -8.12
N LYS A 160 -16.24 25.17 -7.20
CA LYS A 160 -17.48 25.32 -6.39
C LYS A 160 -17.33 26.17 -5.15
N SER A 161 -16.11 26.36 -4.64
CA SER A 161 -15.84 27.17 -3.43
C SER A 161 -15.40 28.59 -3.71
N THR A 162 -15.13 28.95 -4.97
CA THR A 162 -14.71 30.29 -5.37
C THR A 162 -15.92 31.05 -5.94
N GLU A 163 -16.16 32.22 -5.41
CA GLU A 163 -17.24 33.11 -5.92
C GLU A 163 -16.85 33.73 -7.26
N PRO A 164 -17.81 33.90 -8.19
CA PRO A 164 -17.56 34.60 -9.44
C PRO A 164 -17.13 36.06 -9.19
N SER A 165 -16.17 36.54 -9.94
CA SER A 165 -15.73 37.94 -9.95
C SER A 165 -16.76 38.83 -10.64
N VAL A 166 -16.51 40.16 -10.62
CA VAL A 166 -17.38 41.19 -11.23
C VAL A 166 -17.57 40.97 -12.74
N ASP A 167 -16.60 40.31 -13.40
CA ASP A 167 -16.62 39.91 -14.81
C ASP A 167 -17.45 38.69 -15.09
N GLY A 168 -18.00 38.03 -14.06
CA GLY A 168 -18.76 36.78 -14.15
C GLY A 168 -17.90 35.54 -14.31
N LEU A 169 -16.57 35.62 -14.19
CA LEU A 169 -15.63 34.50 -14.27
C LEU A 169 -15.26 34.03 -12.87
N ILE A 170 -15.03 32.75 -12.74
CA ILE A 170 -14.46 32.12 -11.54
C ILE A 170 -12.95 32.01 -11.76
N HIS A 171 -12.16 32.85 -11.08
CA HIS A 171 -10.71 32.85 -11.20
C HIS A 171 -10.07 31.90 -10.20
N ILE A 172 -9.44 30.84 -10.69
CA ILE A 172 -8.71 29.85 -9.87
C ILE A 172 -7.22 30.15 -9.99
N THR A 173 -6.67 30.72 -8.91
CA THR A 173 -5.24 31.05 -8.78
C THR A 173 -4.48 29.92 -8.08
N ILE A 174 -3.15 30.04 -8.05
CA ILE A 174 -2.28 29.09 -7.34
C ILE A 174 -2.66 28.99 -5.85
N GLN A 175 -3.00 30.09 -5.18
CA GLN A 175 -3.37 30.10 -3.76
C GLN A 175 -4.62 29.26 -3.50
N ILE A 176 -5.65 29.39 -4.35
CA ILE A 176 -6.88 28.60 -4.26
C ILE A 176 -6.57 27.12 -4.51
N ALA A 177 -5.71 26.82 -5.48
CA ALA A 177 -5.30 25.47 -5.77
C ALA A 177 -4.55 24.80 -4.59
N GLU A 178 -3.64 25.54 -3.94
CA GLU A 178 -2.94 25.09 -2.74
C GLU A 178 -3.91 24.79 -1.58
N GLU A 179 -4.86 25.66 -1.30
CA GLU A 179 -5.86 25.45 -0.25
C GLU A 179 -6.74 24.21 -0.52
N CYS A 180 -7.14 23.99 -1.76
CA CYS A 180 -7.99 22.84 -2.13
C CYS A 180 -7.24 21.51 -2.06
N ILE A 181 -5.93 21.50 -2.33
CA ILE A 181 -5.10 20.29 -2.21
C ILE A 181 -4.75 19.99 -0.75
N GLN A 182 -4.39 20.99 0.07
CA GLN A 182 -4.06 20.79 1.49
C GLN A 182 -5.19 20.13 2.28
N ARG A 183 -6.44 20.47 2.00
CA ARG A 183 -7.61 19.81 2.63
C ARG A 183 -7.73 18.34 2.34
N LYS A 184 -7.08 17.84 1.28
CA LYS A 184 -7.18 16.46 0.80
C LYS A 184 -5.97 15.59 1.14
N ALA A 185 -4.81 16.17 1.41
CA ALA A 185 -3.58 15.45 1.77
C ALA A 185 -3.71 14.65 3.08
N LEU A 186 -4.78 14.90 3.87
CA LEU A 186 -5.10 14.20 5.12
C LEU A 186 -5.80 12.85 4.94
N SER A 187 -6.17 12.44 3.72
CA SER A 187 -6.75 11.11 3.45
C SER A 187 -5.69 10.14 2.90
N TYR A 188 -4.78 9.74 3.77
CA TYR A 188 -3.84 8.65 3.51
C TYR A 188 -4.56 7.31 3.65
N ASP A 189 -4.48 6.46 2.61
CA ASP A 189 -5.02 5.10 2.66
C ASP A 189 -4.06 4.20 3.46
N LYS A 190 -4.44 3.89 4.71
CA LYS A 190 -3.63 3.10 5.65
C LYS A 190 -3.39 1.65 5.20
N ASP A 191 -4.18 1.15 4.28
CA ASP A 191 -4.18 -0.26 3.85
C ASP A 191 -3.69 -0.47 2.41
N GLY A 192 -3.22 0.58 1.70
CA GLY A 192 -2.78 0.49 0.31
C GLY A 192 -1.30 0.17 0.11
N ASP A 193 -0.92 -0.21 -1.12
CA ASP A 193 0.47 -0.48 -1.54
C ASP A 193 1.44 0.67 -1.17
N GLN A 194 0.96 1.92 -1.19
CA GLN A 194 1.76 3.09 -0.80
C GLN A 194 2.21 3.06 0.67
N HIS A 195 1.40 2.50 1.57
CA HIS A 195 1.76 2.33 2.97
C HIS A 195 2.98 1.41 3.12
N TYR A 196 2.94 0.24 2.46
CA TYR A 196 4.07 -0.71 2.49
C TYR A 196 5.31 -0.15 1.81
N ASP A 197 5.14 0.63 0.75
CA ASP A 197 6.24 1.29 0.04
C ASP A 197 6.93 2.34 0.92
N VAL A 198 6.18 3.16 1.66
CA VAL A 198 6.75 4.16 2.60
C VAL A 198 7.50 3.47 3.74
N ILE A 199 6.95 2.40 4.32
CA ILE A 199 7.61 1.62 5.35
C ILE A 199 8.90 0.98 4.82
N SER A 200 8.86 0.41 3.61
CA SER A 200 10.04 -0.16 2.94
C SER A 200 11.10 0.90 2.64
N ALA A 201 10.68 2.08 2.18
CA ALA A 201 11.57 3.20 1.91
C ALA A 201 12.24 3.72 3.18
N LEU A 202 11.51 3.86 4.29
CA LEU A 202 12.06 4.20 5.60
C LEU A 202 13.16 3.23 6.01
N GLN A 203 12.90 1.92 5.96
CA GLN A 203 13.87 0.90 6.33
C GLN A 203 15.11 0.95 5.44
N LYS A 204 14.93 1.07 4.12
CA LYS A 204 16.05 1.16 3.16
C LYS A 204 16.88 2.43 3.34
N SER A 205 16.25 3.55 3.68
CA SER A 205 16.94 4.82 3.98
C SER A 205 17.80 4.69 5.24
N ILE A 206 17.30 4.07 6.30
CA ILE A 206 18.09 3.81 7.53
C ILE A 206 19.24 2.84 7.21
N ARG A 207 19.01 1.76 6.45
CA ARG A 207 20.06 0.83 6.00
C ARG A 207 21.14 1.55 5.19
N GLY A 208 20.76 2.47 4.32
CA GLY A 208 21.65 3.27 3.48
C GLY A 208 22.30 4.45 4.20
N SER A 209 22.02 4.66 5.50
CA SER A 209 22.50 5.79 6.29
C SER A 209 22.05 7.17 5.75
N ASP A 210 20.94 7.22 5.03
CA ASP A 210 20.31 8.45 4.56
C ASP A 210 19.32 8.97 5.61
N VAL A 211 19.81 9.83 6.49
CA VAL A 211 19.03 10.41 7.59
C VAL A 211 17.88 11.27 7.07
N ASN A 212 18.12 12.07 6.03
CA ASN A 212 17.12 12.99 5.51
C ASN A 212 15.94 12.25 4.88
N ALA A 213 16.22 11.25 4.05
CA ALA A 213 15.17 10.40 3.47
C ALA A 213 14.42 9.62 4.57
N ALA A 214 15.12 9.07 5.57
CA ALA A 214 14.49 8.35 6.67
C ALA A 214 13.52 9.24 7.47
N LEU A 215 13.91 10.46 7.82
CA LEU A 215 13.05 11.43 8.50
C LEU A 215 11.86 11.83 7.63
N HIS A 216 12.06 12.02 6.33
CA HIS A 216 10.98 12.35 5.40
C HIS A 216 9.92 11.24 5.34
N TYR A 217 10.32 9.97 5.20
CA TYR A 217 9.36 8.84 5.18
C TYR A 217 8.69 8.63 6.53
N ALA A 218 9.39 8.86 7.64
CA ALA A 218 8.79 8.84 8.98
C ALA A 218 7.75 9.96 9.15
N ALA A 219 8.03 11.19 8.70
CA ALA A 219 7.09 12.30 8.73
C ALA A 219 5.82 11.98 7.93
N ARG A 220 5.93 11.33 6.76
CA ARG A 220 4.76 10.87 5.99
C ARG A 220 3.87 9.91 6.77
N LEU A 221 4.45 8.97 7.54
CA LEU A 221 3.69 8.07 8.40
C LEU A 221 3.05 8.80 9.58
N MET A 222 3.74 9.78 10.16
CA MET A 222 3.21 10.61 11.26
C MET A 222 2.03 11.47 10.80
N GLU A 223 2.14 12.16 9.65
CA GLU A 223 1.06 12.95 9.06
C GLU A 223 -0.15 12.07 8.68
N ALA A 224 0.08 10.84 8.27
CA ALA A 224 -0.97 9.85 8.04
C ALA A 224 -1.61 9.32 9.34
N GLY A 225 -1.13 9.71 10.52
CA GLY A 225 -1.57 9.22 11.82
C GLY A 225 -1.23 7.75 12.06
N ASP A 226 -0.26 7.18 11.32
CA ASP A 226 0.13 5.78 11.42
C ASP A 226 1.39 5.58 12.27
N LEU A 227 1.31 6.04 13.52
CA LEU A 227 2.37 5.85 14.50
C LEU A 227 2.64 4.37 14.80
N THR A 228 1.60 3.54 14.81
CA THR A 228 1.72 2.11 15.16
C THR A 228 2.66 1.38 14.20
N SER A 229 2.48 1.57 12.90
CA SER A 229 3.35 0.94 11.89
C SER A 229 4.76 1.52 11.92
N LEU A 230 4.89 2.84 12.11
CA LEU A 230 6.20 3.48 12.27
C LEU A 230 6.96 2.90 13.46
N MET A 231 6.36 2.88 14.64
CA MET A 231 6.98 2.39 15.88
C MET A 231 7.36 0.91 15.76
N ARG A 232 6.44 0.07 15.27
CA ARG A 232 6.72 -1.35 15.02
C ARG A 232 7.89 -1.53 14.07
N ARG A 233 7.95 -0.77 12.97
CA ARG A 233 9.04 -0.87 11.99
C ARG A 233 10.37 -0.43 12.57
N LEU A 234 10.39 0.62 13.38
CA LEU A 234 11.64 1.06 14.06
C LEU A 234 12.20 -0.02 14.98
N LEU A 235 11.35 -0.73 15.73
CA LEU A 235 11.78 -1.86 16.56
C LEU A 235 12.38 -2.99 15.71
N VAL A 236 11.76 -3.33 14.58
CA VAL A 236 12.33 -4.32 13.66
C VAL A 236 13.69 -3.88 13.15
N ILE A 237 13.82 -2.65 12.63
CA ILE A 237 15.08 -2.10 12.11
C ILE A 237 16.16 -2.12 13.19
N ALA A 238 15.82 -1.73 14.43
CA ALA A 238 16.76 -1.65 15.55
C ALA A 238 17.44 -2.99 15.84
N TYR A 239 16.72 -4.12 15.70
CA TYR A 239 17.27 -5.46 15.97
C TYR A 239 17.67 -6.22 14.71
N GLU A 240 17.01 -6.00 13.58
CA GLU A 240 17.30 -6.69 12.31
C GLU A 240 18.51 -6.08 11.60
N ASP A 241 18.55 -4.75 11.49
CA ASP A 241 19.50 -4.05 10.63
C ASP A 241 20.69 -3.45 11.42
N ILE A 242 20.47 -3.08 12.68
CA ILE A 242 21.49 -2.50 13.56
C ILE A 242 22.01 -3.55 14.55
N GLY A 243 21.13 -4.07 15.40
CA GLY A 243 21.39 -5.18 16.31
C GLY A 243 22.76 -5.11 17.00
N LEU A 244 23.62 -6.07 16.70
CA LEU A 244 24.97 -6.18 17.27
C LEU A 244 25.94 -5.10 16.76
N GLY A 245 25.60 -4.33 15.72
CA GLY A 245 26.39 -3.21 15.25
C GLY A 245 26.38 -2.03 16.24
N ASN A 246 25.23 -1.80 16.91
CA ASN A 246 25.08 -0.85 18.01
C ASN A 246 23.99 -1.33 18.98
N PRO A 247 24.30 -2.24 19.92
CA PRO A 247 23.32 -2.79 20.85
C PRO A 247 22.64 -1.73 21.74
N GLN A 248 23.36 -0.67 22.10
CA GLN A 248 22.81 0.44 22.87
C GLN A 248 21.83 1.28 22.06
N GLY A 249 22.09 1.50 20.77
CA GLY A 249 21.17 2.18 19.86
C GLY A 249 19.86 1.41 19.70
N ALA A 250 19.94 0.08 19.61
CA ALA A 250 18.75 -0.77 19.61
C ALA A 250 17.93 -0.63 20.90
N ALA A 251 18.58 -0.64 22.07
CA ALA A 251 17.90 -0.45 23.36
C ALA A 251 17.27 0.96 23.48
N ARG A 252 17.97 2.01 23.01
CA ARG A 252 17.42 3.38 23.01
C ARG A 252 16.22 3.53 22.06
N ALA A 253 16.19 2.82 20.94
CA ALA A 253 15.04 2.81 20.06
C ALA A 253 13.77 2.25 20.76
N VAL A 254 13.92 1.22 21.60
CA VAL A 254 12.81 0.72 22.44
C VAL A 254 12.33 1.80 23.39
N SER A 255 13.24 2.49 24.09
CA SER A 255 12.89 3.58 25.00
C SER A 255 12.22 4.75 24.29
N ALA A 256 12.64 5.07 23.07
CA ALA A 256 12.06 6.12 22.26
C ALA A 256 10.62 5.77 21.82
N VAL A 257 10.39 4.52 21.42
CA VAL A 257 9.03 4.02 21.08
C VAL A 257 8.11 4.07 22.31
N GLN A 258 8.58 3.62 23.48
CA GLN A 258 7.81 3.70 24.73
C GLN A 258 7.49 5.14 25.15
N ALA A 259 8.43 6.07 24.94
CA ALA A 259 8.18 7.49 25.17
C ALA A 259 7.13 8.04 24.19
N ALA A 260 7.24 7.70 22.90
CA ALA A 260 6.30 8.12 21.87
C ALA A 260 4.86 7.61 22.13
N GLU A 261 4.70 6.37 22.59
CA GLU A 261 3.41 5.80 22.97
C GLU A 261 2.74 6.56 24.12
N ARG A 262 3.54 7.04 25.09
CA ARG A 262 3.03 7.80 26.24
C ARG A 262 2.70 9.25 25.90
N LEU A 263 3.46 9.86 25.02
CA LEU A 263 3.33 11.27 24.68
C LEU A 263 2.19 11.50 23.64
N GLY A 264 2.08 10.61 22.65
CA GLY A 264 1.21 10.86 21.50
C GLY A 264 1.69 12.02 20.62
N LEU A 265 1.00 12.27 19.50
CA LEU A 265 1.27 13.43 18.65
C LEU A 265 0.70 14.69 19.30
N PRO A 266 1.36 15.86 19.14
CA PRO A 266 2.53 16.09 18.27
C PRO A 266 3.90 15.78 18.89
N GLU A 267 4.02 15.52 20.19
CA GLU A 267 5.30 15.40 20.91
C GLU A 267 6.04 14.09 20.58
N ALA A 268 5.34 13.02 20.25
CA ALA A 268 5.91 11.72 19.88
C ALA A 268 6.95 11.81 18.76
N ARG A 269 6.85 12.83 17.89
CA ARG A 269 7.80 13.05 16.80
C ARG A 269 9.24 13.23 17.29
N ILE A 270 9.45 13.78 18.52
CA ILE A 270 10.76 14.11 19.04
C ILE A 270 11.56 12.84 19.39
N PRO A 271 11.09 11.94 20.27
CA PRO A 271 11.80 10.70 20.57
C PRO A 271 11.95 9.80 19.33
N LEU A 272 10.95 9.76 18.43
CA LEU A 272 11.05 8.98 17.21
C LEU A 272 12.11 9.51 16.26
N ALA A 273 12.22 10.84 16.08
CA ALA A 273 13.29 11.45 15.28
C ALA A 273 14.67 11.13 15.83
N ASN A 274 14.87 11.22 17.16
CA ASN A 274 16.13 10.85 17.80
C ASN A 274 16.51 9.39 17.48
N ALA A 275 15.57 8.45 17.62
CA ALA A 275 15.83 7.05 17.31
C ALA A 275 16.18 6.85 15.82
N ILE A 276 15.44 7.48 14.90
CA ILE A 276 15.69 7.38 13.46
C ILE A 276 17.08 7.87 13.09
N ILE A 277 17.48 9.04 13.60
CA ILE A 277 18.80 9.63 13.36
C ILE A 277 19.90 8.69 13.88
N GLU A 278 19.77 8.22 15.11
CA GLU A 278 20.76 7.31 15.69
C GLU A 278 20.87 5.99 14.93
N LEU A 279 19.75 5.36 14.59
CA LEU A 279 19.74 4.10 13.84
C LEU A 279 20.32 4.29 12.42
N ALA A 280 20.02 5.41 11.76
CA ALA A 280 20.55 5.71 10.43
C ALA A 280 22.08 5.90 10.46
N LEU A 281 22.62 6.53 11.50
CA LEU A 281 24.05 6.76 11.66
C LEU A 281 24.81 5.61 12.32
N SER A 282 24.12 4.60 12.86
CA SER A 282 24.73 3.44 13.50
C SER A 282 25.40 2.50 12.50
N PRO A 283 26.47 1.78 12.89
CA PRO A 283 26.94 0.62 12.13
C PRO A 283 25.84 -0.40 11.93
N LYS A 284 25.80 -1.05 10.78
CA LYS A 284 24.77 -2.02 10.39
C LYS A 284 25.26 -3.45 10.63
N SER A 285 24.38 -4.30 11.19
CA SER A 285 24.66 -5.73 11.37
C SER A 285 23.36 -6.54 11.28
N ASN A 286 23.28 -7.40 10.30
CA ASN A 286 22.20 -8.35 10.13
C ASN A 286 22.56 -9.76 10.64
N THR A 287 23.60 -9.88 11.46
CA THR A 287 24.12 -11.17 11.95
C THR A 287 23.04 -11.96 12.71
N ALA A 288 22.27 -11.29 13.56
CA ALA A 288 21.27 -11.95 14.40
C ALA A 288 20.19 -12.64 13.53
N ILE A 289 19.58 -11.93 12.59
CA ILE A 289 18.56 -12.52 11.73
C ILE A 289 19.11 -13.64 10.84
N ARG A 290 20.28 -13.44 10.22
CA ARG A 290 20.90 -14.46 9.37
C ARG A 290 21.24 -15.73 10.15
N SER A 291 21.73 -15.60 11.39
CA SER A 291 22.10 -16.74 12.23
C SER A 291 20.88 -17.54 12.65
N ILE A 292 19.83 -16.88 13.14
CA ILE A 292 18.60 -17.59 13.54
C ILE A 292 17.88 -18.23 12.35
N ASP A 293 17.82 -17.57 11.19
CA ASP A 293 17.20 -18.11 9.99
C ASP A 293 17.97 -19.33 9.47
N SER A 294 19.30 -19.33 9.54
CA SER A 294 20.14 -20.51 9.21
C SER A 294 19.83 -21.66 10.15
N ALA A 295 19.78 -21.43 11.46
CA ALA A 295 19.46 -22.47 12.44
C ALA A 295 18.02 -23.02 12.23
N LEU A 296 17.05 -22.16 11.99
CA LEU A 296 15.68 -22.56 11.67
C LEU A 296 15.59 -23.40 10.39
N SER A 297 16.38 -23.03 9.37
CA SER A 297 16.47 -23.80 8.14
C SER A 297 17.02 -25.22 8.38
N ASP A 298 18.05 -25.35 9.23
CA ASP A 298 18.61 -26.66 9.56
C ASP A 298 17.63 -27.54 10.34
N VAL A 299 16.91 -26.99 11.30
CA VAL A 299 15.85 -27.70 12.04
C VAL A 299 14.73 -28.16 11.08
N ARG A 300 14.27 -27.28 10.20
CA ARG A 300 13.22 -27.60 9.21
C ARG A 300 13.64 -28.70 8.21
N LYS A 301 14.94 -28.79 7.92
CA LYS A 301 15.53 -29.85 7.08
C LYS A 301 15.81 -31.12 7.83
N GLY A 302 15.46 -31.21 9.10
CA GLY A 302 15.70 -32.40 9.94
C GLY A 302 17.18 -32.62 10.31
N ARG A 303 18.01 -31.56 10.28
CA ARG A 303 19.40 -31.62 10.70
C ARG A 303 19.51 -31.41 12.21
N ALA A 304 20.46 -32.12 12.83
CA ALA A 304 20.79 -31.96 14.26
C ALA A 304 19.58 -32.10 15.22
N ILE A 305 18.68 -33.07 14.97
CA ILE A 305 17.48 -33.31 15.79
C ILE A 305 17.84 -33.91 17.15
N SER A 306 18.91 -34.71 17.24
CA SER A 306 19.33 -35.36 18.48
C SER A 306 20.16 -34.45 19.35
N ILE A 307 19.76 -34.32 20.61
CA ILE A 307 20.55 -33.58 21.62
C ILE A 307 21.69 -34.47 22.08
N PRO A 308 22.97 -34.01 22.03
CA PRO A 308 24.12 -34.78 22.56
C PRO A 308 23.95 -35.13 24.04
N ASP A 309 24.37 -36.30 24.47
CA ASP A 309 24.10 -36.82 25.82
C ASP A 309 24.67 -35.92 26.93
N HIS A 310 25.82 -35.28 26.69
CA HIS A 310 26.44 -34.38 27.65
C HIS A 310 25.64 -33.06 27.83
N LEU A 311 24.73 -32.71 26.91
CA LEU A 311 23.87 -31.52 27.00
C LEU A 311 22.46 -31.84 27.48
N LYS A 312 22.12 -33.14 27.65
CA LYS A 312 20.80 -33.52 28.14
C LYS A 312 20.66 -33.20 29.62
N ASP A 313 19.45 -32.90 30.04
CA ASP A 313 19.13 -32.65 31.44
C ASP A 313 19.55 -33.86 32.33
N ALA A 314 20.29 -33.55 33.40
CA ALA A 314 20.84 -34.49 34.34
C ALA A 314 20.47 -34.24 35.79
N HIS A 315 19.41 -33.42 36.04
CA HIS A 315 18.99 -33.01 37.40
C HIS A 315 18.19 -34.07 38.17
N TYR A 316 18.00 -35.26 37.62
CA TYR A 316 17.25 -36.33 38.28
C TYR A 316 18.10 -37.54 38.62
N SER A 317 17.69 -38.31 39.65
CA SER A 317 18.39 -39.52 40.11
C SER A 317 18.46 -40.56 39.00
N GLY A 318 19.66 -41.04 38.69
CA GLY A 318 19.92 -42.04 37.62
C GLY A 318 20.25 -41.47 36.24
N ALA A 319 20.21 -40.13 36.04
CA ALA A 319 20.57 -39.52 34.76
C ALA A 319 21.98 -39.89 34.27
N GLN A 320 22.96 -39.93 35.18
CA GLN A 320 24.33 -40.33 34.88
C GLN A 320 24.46 -41.79 34.41
N LYS A 321 23.62 -42.73 34.93
CA LYS A 321 23.57 -44.11 34.48
C LYS A 321 23.12 -44.25 33.00
N LEU A 322 22.40 -43.25 32.52
CA LEU A 322 21.95 -43.09 31.13
C LEU A 322 22.92 -42.27 30.27
N GLY A 323 24.12 -41.92 30.78
CA GLY A 323 25.12 -41.14 30.08
C GLY A 323 24.80 -39.66 29.97
N ARG A 324 23.69 -39.19 30.57
CA ARG A 324 23.25 -37.75 30.47
C ARG A 324 24.10 -36.85 31.33
N GLY A 325 24.49 -35.72 30.76
CA GLY A 325 25.32 -34.71 31.44
C GLY A 325 26.77 -35.12 31.64
N VAL A 326 27.17 -36.35 31.28
CA VAL A 326 28.53 -36.81 31.41
C VAL A 326 29.41 -36.13 30.39
N GLY A 327 30.50 -35.50 30.87
CA GLY A 327 31.44 -34.77 30.01
C GLY A 327 31.05 -33.30 29.69
N TYR A 328 29.98 -32.78 30.31
CA TYR A 328 29.67 -31.36 30.21
C TYR A 328 30.82 -30.51 30.80
N LYS A 329 31.27 -29.52 30.03
CA LYS A 329 32.27 -28.57 30.47
C LYS A 329 31.57 -27.18 30.58
N TYR A 330 31.70 -26.60 31.76
CA TYR A 330 31.21 -25.23 32.03
C TYR A 330 32.11 -24.21 31.35
#